data_b7e4d1ae446e026af5b9985a245b9338
#
_entry.id   b7e4d1ae446e026af5b9985a245b9338
#
_cell.length_a   1.000
_cell.length_b   1.000
_cell.length_c   1.000
_cell.angle_alpha   90.00
_cell.angle_beta   90.00
_cell.angle_gamma   90.00
#
_symmetry.space_group_name_H-M   'P 1'
#
loop_
_entity.id
_entity.type
_entity.pdbx_description
1 polymer ?
#
loop_
_entity_poly.entity_id
_entity_poly.type
_entity_poly.pdbx_seq_one_letter_code
_entity_poly.pdbx_strand_id
1 'polypeptide(L)'
;TAAAKVFVLFGDPVEHSLSPAMQNAALQAAGIDGLYIPWRVKSVGLPAAFESLRGMDNFGGANVTLPHKEQAFSLVDTLTQEAASVGAVNTVVARGGRLLGANTDGQGFLRSLHEEAAFLPRGKSAVILGAGGAARAVSISLAEAGAEEIVIVNRTIERAQSLAEFVNREIGASAIGLGLDDPRMPDRVRNCALVVNTTSVGLSPSDPPPIDPSLLRPGMLVYDLIYRPLETALLREATKRGCQVMGGLGMLLYQGALAFELWTGQKPSEEAMRQALVAAIGQKAPPSSPSPSRGEGTACVDSSPLVGKGPLT
;
A
#
# COMPACT_ATOMS: atom_id res chain seq x y z
N THR A 1 -27.97 1.34 8.51
CA THR A 1 -29.30 0.91 8.06
C THR A 1 -29.20 -0.18 6.99
N ALA A 2 -30.33 -0.72 6.51
CA ALA A 2 -30.37 -1.68 5.39
C ALA A 2 -29.92 -1.06 4.05
N ALA A 3 -29.89 0.27 3.97
CA ALA A 3 -29.41 1.02 2.80
C ALA A 3 -27.91 1.43 2.93
N ALA A 4 -27.23 0.97 3.99
CA ALA A 4 -25.85 1.35 4.24
C ALA A 4 -24.92 0.96 3.08
N LYS A 5 -24.02 1.87 2.71
CA LYS A 5 -23.00 1.58 1.70
C LYS A 5 -21.90 0.70 2.30
N VAL A 6 -21.40 -0.24 1.51
CA VAL A 6 -20.30 -1.12 1.88
C VAL A 6 -19.03 -0.69 1.15
N PHE A 7 -18.00 -0.41 1.92
CA PHE A 7 -16.65 -0.14 1.42
C PHE A 7 -15.73 -1.29 1.85
N VAL A 8 -14.77 -1.67 1.02
CA VAL A 8 -14.00 -2.89 1.23
C VAL A 8 -12.50 -2.63 1.12
N LEU A 9 -11.69 -3.32 1.94
CA LEU A 9 -10.26 -3.44 1.73
C LEU A 9 -9.92 -4.87 1.31
N PHE A 10 -9.47 -5.06 0.08
CA PHE A 10 -8.94 -6.33 -0.40
C PHE A 10 -7.44 -6.46 -0.14
N GLY A 11 -7.02 -7.60 0.39
CA GLY A 11 -5.60 -7.93 0.61
C GLY A 11 -5.42 -9.32 1.21
N ASP A 12 -4.17 -9.76 1.36
CA ASP A 12 -3.82 -11.03 2.03
C ASP A 12 -2.38 -10.98 2.57
N PRO A 13 -2.19 -10.76 3.88
CA PRO A 13 -3.19 -10.54 4.95
C PRO A 13 -3.72 -9.08 5.01
N VAL A 14 -4.81 -8.85 5.74
CA VAL A 14 -5.43 -7.52 5.98
C VAL A 14 -5.71 -7.21 7.44
N GLU A 15 -5.50 -8.17 8.33
CA GLU A 15 -5.89 -8.11 9.75
C GLU A 15 -5.19 -6.97 10.52
N HIS A 16 -4.03 -6.54 10.03
CA HIS A 16 -3.21 -5.51 10.69
C HIS A 16 -3.38 -4.12 10.05
N SER A 17 -4.25 -3.99 9.04
CA SER A 17 -4.48 -2.72 8.37
C SER A 17 -5.18 -1.72 9.28
N LEU A 18 -4.70 -0.48 9.26
CA LEU A 18 -5.33 0.65 9.95
C LEU A 18 -6.40 1.35 9.10
N SER A 19 -6.53 1.00 7.82
CA SER A 19 -7.50 1.61 6.90
C SER A 19 -8.94 1.51 7.40
N PRO A 20 -9.41 0.39 8.00
CA PRO A 20 -10.78 0.31 8.53
C PRO A 20 -11.07 1.34 9.62
N ALA A 21 -10.15 1.55 10.57
CA ALA A 21 -10.33 2.55 11.62
C ALA A 21 -10.44 3.97 11.02
N MET A 22 -9.53 4.29 10.12
CA MET A 22 -9.45 5.59 9.46
C MET A 22 -10.69 5.88 8.59
N GLN A 23 -11.07 4.95 7.72
CA GLN A 23 -12.17 5.16 6.77
C GLN A 23 -13.53 5.19 7.46
N ASN A 24 -13.74 4.36 8.49
CA ASN A 24 -14.99 4.41 9.26
C ASN A 24 -15.13 5.74 10.04
N ALA A 25 -14.03 6.29 10.56
CA ALA A 25 -14.05 7.61 11.17
C ALA A 25 -14.40 8.71 10.13
N ALA A 26 -13.90 8.61 8.90
CA ALA A 26 -14.24 9.52 7.82
C ALA A 26 -15.72 9.43 7.43
N LEU A 27 -16.27 8.21 7.29
CA LEU A 27 -17.69 7.97 6.98
C LEU A 27 -18.59 8.56 8.07
N GLN A 28 -18.24 8.31 9.34
CA GLN A 28 -18.98 8.86 10.48
C GLN A 28 -18.95 10.39 10.50
N ALA A 29 -17.76 11.00 10.31
CA ALA A 29 -17.62 12.46 10.30
C ALA A 29 -18.37 13.13 9.14
N ALA A 30 -18.47 12.44 8.01
CA ALA A 30 -19.22 12.90 6.83
C ALA A 30 -20.74 12.64 6.93
N GLY A 31 -21.22 11.96 7.98
CA GLY A 31 -22.64 11.57 8.12
C GLY A 31 -23.10 10.56 7.07
N ILE A 32 -22.17 9.80 6.47
CA ILE A 32 -22.47 8.79 5.46
C ILE A 32 -22.85 7.47 6.16
N ASP A 33 -24.04 6.97 5.88
CA ASP A 33 -24.47 5.64 6.33
C ASP A 33 -23.71 4.58 5.53
N GLY A 34 -22.57 4.17 6.05
CA GLY A 34 -21.65 3.24 5.40
C GLY A 34 -20.74 2.52 6.39
N LEU A 35 -20.18 1.43 5.93
CA LEU A 35 -19.22 0.63 6.70
C LEU A 35 -18.04 0.23 5.81
N TYR A 36 -16.84 0.48 6.29
CA TYR A 36 -15.61 0.01 5.64
C TYR A 36 -15.08 -1.22 6.37
N ILE A 37 -14.96 -2.33 5.65
CA ILE A 37 -14.57 -3.63 6.19
C ILE A 37 -13.30 -4.17 5.51
N PRO A 38 -12.42 -4.87 6.27
CA PRO A 38 -11.36 -5.67 5.66
C PRO A 38 -11.97 -6.96 5.09
N TRP A 39 -11.61 -7.29 3.86
CA TRP A 39 -11.99 -8.54 3.22
C TRP A 39 -10.74 -9.27 2.74
N ARG A 40 -10.31 -10.23 3.55
CA ARG A 40 -9.19 -11.08 3.18
C ARG A 40 -9.58 -12.00 2.03
N VAL A 41 -8.88 -11.91 0.92
CA VAL A 41 -9.08 -12.74 -0.25
C VAL A 41 -7.74 -13.18 -0.82
N LYS A 42 -7.61 -14.47 -1.15
CA LYS A 42 -6.42 -14.97 -1.85
C LYS A 42 -6.43 -14.52 -3.31
N SER A 43 -5.26 -14.42 -3.95
CA SER A 43 -5.15 -13.95 -5.34
C SER A 43 -6.03 -14.74 -6.31
N VAL A 44 -6.20 -16.05 -6.11
CA VAL A 44 -7.09 -16.90 -6.94
C VAL A 44 -8.55 -16.50 -6.83
N GLY A 45 -8.99 -15.97 -5.70
CA GLY A 45 -10.38 -15.54 -5.46
C GLY A 45 -10.68 -14.09 -5.85
N LEU A 46 -9.65 -13.29 -6.12
CA LEU A 46 -9.82 -11.87 -6.39
C LEU A 46 -10.72 -11.58 -7.62
N PRO A 47 -10.60 -12.29 -8.76
CA PRO A 47 -11.50 -12.07 -9.89
C PRO A 47 -12.97 -12.26 -9.54
N ALA A 48 -13.32 -13.31 -8.80
CA ALA A 48 -14.70 -13.57 -8.36
C ALA A 48 -15.20 -12.49 -7.38
N ALA A 49 -14.31 -12.00 -6.48
CA ALA A 49 -14.63 -10.89 -5.58
C ALA A 49 -14.96 -9.61 -6.37
N PHE A 50 -14.15 -9.26 -7.38
CA PHE A 50 -14.39 -8.10 -8.24
C PHE A 50 -15.70 -8.23 -9.05
N GLU A 51 -15.97 -9.42 -9.56
CA GLU A 51 -17.25 -9.66 -10.27
C GLU A 51 -18.46 -9.46 -9.35
N SER A 52 -18.36 -9.88 -8.08
CA SER A 52 -19.41 -9.66 -7.10
C SER A 52 -19.72 -8.18 -6.86
N LEU A 53 -18.70 -7.28 -6.94
CA LEU A 53 -18.90 -5.85 -6.75
C LEU A 53 -19.82 -5.22 -7.80
N ARG A 54 -19.85 -5.77 -9.03
CA ARG A 54 -20.67 -5.26 -10.12
C ARG A 54 -22.17 -5.45 -9.87
N GLY A 55 -22.53 -6.50 -9.13
CA GLY A 55 -23.89 -6.81 -8.76
C GLY A 55 -24.35 -6.23 -7.41
N MET A 56 -23.51 -5.48 -6.71
CA MET A 56 -23.85 -4.90 -5.41
C MET A 56 -24.39 -3.49 -5.53
N ASP A 57 -25.70 -3.29 -5.37
CA ASP A 57 -26.35 -1.98 -5.43
C ASP A 57 -25.87 -1.01 -4.35
N ASN A 58 -25.46 -1.54 -3.19
CA ASN A 58 -24.94 -0.75 -2.07
C ASN A 58 -23.40 -0.72 -2.00
N PHE A 59 -22.69 -1.14 -3.05
CA PHE A 59 -21.23 -0.99 -3.09
C PHE A 59 -20.83 0.48 -3.15
N GLY A 60 -20.02 0.91 -2.17
CA GLY A 60 -19.53 2.29 -2.06
C GLY A 60 -18.17 2.49 -2.73
N GLY A 61 -17.30 1.48 -2.67
CA GLY A 61 -15.94 1.52 -3.20
C GLY A 61 -15.02 0.52 -2.53
N ALA A 62 -13.82 0.33 -3.08
CA ALA A 62 -12.82 -0.52 -2.44
C ALA A 62 -11.43 0.07 -2.49
N ASN A 63 -10.61 -0.26 -1.47
CA ASN A 63 -9.16 -0.23 -1.59
C ASN A 63 -8.62 -1.63 -1.87
N VAL A 64 -7.46 -1.66 -2.49
CA VAL A 64 -6.70 -2.87 -2.77
C VAL A 64 -5.29 -2.70 -2.22
N THR A 65 -4.85 -3.67 -1.39
CA THR A 65 -3.49 -3.70 -0.87
C THR A 65 -2.75 -4.96 -1.30
N LEU A 66 -1.55 -5.17 -0.77
CA LEU A 66 -0.72 -6.34 -1.09
C LEU A 66 -1.50 -7.66 -0.90
N PRO A 67 -1.29 -8.62 -1.81
CA PRO A 67 -0.45 -8.60 -3.01
C PRO A 67 -1.21 -8.23 -4.30
N HIS A 68 -2.41 -7.67 -4.21
CA HIS A 68 -3.44 -7.65 -5.25
C HIS A 68 -3.42 -6.45 -6.20
N LYS A 69 -2.64 -5.38 -5.92
CA LYS A 69 -2.70 -4.11 -6.67
C LYS A 69 -2.46 -4.26 -8.18
N GLU A 70 -1.51 -5.12 -8.57
CA GLU A 70 -1.20 -5.39 -9.99
C GLU A 70 -2.30 -6.26 -10.64
N GLN A 71 -2.83 -7.26 -9.92
CA GLN A 71 -3.92 -8.08 -10.43
C GLN A 71 -5.20 -7.26 -10.58
N ALA A 72 -5.52 -6.37 -9.64
CA ALA A 72 -6.69 -5.49 -9.70
C ALA A 72 -6.68 -4.58 -10.94
N PHE A 73 -5.50 -4.22 -11.44
CA PHE A 73 -5.35 -3.44 -12.68
C PHE A 73 -6.04 -4.10 -13.89
N SER A 74 -6.00 -5.41 -13.99
CA SER A 74 -6.64 -6.16 -15.06
C SER A 74 -8.11 -6.51 -14.83
N LEU A 75 -8.65 -6.23 -13.62
CA LEU A 75 -10.00 -6.61 -13.22
C LEU A 75 -11.01 -5.44 -13.28
N VAL A 76 -10.54 -4.23 -13.50
CA VAL A 76 -11.38 -3.02 -13.64
C VAL A 76 -11.70 -2.74 -15.10
N ASP A 77 -12.78 -1.97 -15.35
CA ASP A 77 -13.25 -1.67 -16.70
C ASP A 77 -12.55 -0.45 -17.33
N THR A 78 -12.14 0.49 -16.48
CA THR A 78 -11.44 1.72 -16.87
C THR A 78 -10.42 2.10 -15.82
N LEU A 79 -9.44 2.90 -16.21
CA LEU A 79 -8.33 3.32 -15.35
C LEU A 79 -8.22 4.85 -15.34
N THR A 80 -7.80 5.41 -14.21
CA THR A 80 -7.28 6.77 -14.19
C THR A 80 -5.89 6.80 -14.84
N GLN A 81 -5.43 7.99 -15.22
CA GLN A 81 -4.09 8.14 -15.80
C GLN A 81 -2.99 7.67 -14.84
N GLU A 82 -3.10 7.99 -13.56
CA GLU A 82 -2.16 7.59 -12.52
C GLU A 82 -2.12 6.06 -12.36
N ALA A 83 -3.29 5.40 -12.33
CA ALA A 83 -3.33 3.93 -12.26
C ALA A 83 -2.72 3.29 -13.49
N ALA A 84 -2.96 3.85 -14.69
CA ALA A 84 -2.37 3.38 -15.93
C ALA A 84 -0.84 3.57 -15.94
N SER A 85 -0.35 4.73 -15.52
CA SER A 85 1.09 5.01 -15.41
C SER A 85 1.78 4.11 -14.38
N VAL A 86 1.13 3.86 -13.23
CA VAL A 86 1.68 2.97 -12.19
C VAL A 86 1.56 1.48 -12.58
N GLY A 87 0.59 1.09 -13.41
CA GLY A 87 0.29 -0.31 -13.72
C GLY A 87 -0.25 -1.08 -12.51
N ALA A 88 -0.91 -0.37 -11.58
CA ALA A 88 -1.47 -0.94 -10.36
C ALA A 88 -2.66 -0.12 -9.87
N VAL A 89 -3.65 -0.79 -9.29
CA VAL A 89 -4.86 -0.18 -8.70
C VAL A 89 -4.85 -0.39 -7.20
N ASN A 90 -4.97 0.70 -6.43
CA ASN A 90 -5.17 0.66 -4.98
C ASN A 90 -6.57 1.12 -4.55
N THR A 91 -7.34 1.69 -5.49
CA THR A 91 -8.67 2.24 -5.23
C THR A 91 -9.61 1.88 -6.37
N VAL A 92 -10.79 1.35 -6.04
CA VAL A 92 -11.84 0.97 -7.00
C VAL A 92 -13.10 1.78 -6.72
N VAL A 93 -13.64 2.37 -7.77
CA VAL A 93 -14.88 3.18 -7.72
C VAL A 93 -15.94 2.54 -8.61
N ALA A 94 -17.16 2.36 -8.09
CA ALA A 94 -18.27 1.91 -8.91
C ALA A 94 -19.01 3.10 -9.54
N ARG A 95 -19.19 3.06 -10.86
CA ARG A 95 -19.98 4.06 -11.61
C ARG A 95 -20.82 3.39 -12.68
N GLY A 96 -22.14 3.40 -12.50
CA GLY A 96 -23.07 2.85 -13.51
C GLY A 96 -22.81 1.39 -13.85
N GLY A 97 -22.57 0.52 -12.85
CA GLY A 97 -22.26 -0.90 -13.02
C GLY A 97 -20.85 -1.22 -13.54
N ARG A 98 -20.02 -0.20 -13.76
CA ARG A 98 -18.62 -0.34 -14.18
C ARG A 98 -17.66 0.00 -13.04
N LEU A 99 -16.50 -0.64 -13.03
CA LEU A 99 -15.43 -0.41 -12.07
C LEU A 99 -14.34 0.47 -12.68
N LEU A 100 -14.10 1.63 -12.05
CA LEU A 100 -12.96 2.50 -12.35
C LEU A 100 -11.84 2.17 -11.36
N GLY A 101 -10.66 1.84 -11.86
CA GLY A 101 -9.44 1.67 -11.07
C GLY A 101 -8.63 2.97 -10.99
N ALA A 102 -8.25 3.34 -9.79
CA ALA A 102 -7.39 4.48 -9.50
C ALA A 102 -6.18 4.05 -8.67
N ASN A 103 -5.15 4.91 -8.66
CA ASN A 103 -4.01 4.76 -7.76
C ASN A 103 -3.77 6.07 -7.02
N THR A 104 -3.99 6.06 -5.70
CA THR A 104 -3.84 7.23 -4.84
C THR A 104 -2.52 7.21 -4.04
N ASP A 105 -1.70 6.16 -4.16
CA ASP A 105 -0.48 5.99 -3.36
C ASP A 105 0.52 7.11 -3.64
N GLY A 106 0.77 7.41 -4.91
CA GLY A 106 1.76 8.39 -5.30
C GLY A 106 1.40 9.81 -4.88
N GLN A 107 0.14 10.22 -5.09
CA GLN A 107 -0.34 11.53 -4.66
C GLN A 107 -0.37 11.63 -3.13
N GLY A 108 -0.77 10.55 -2.42
CA GLY A 108 -0.72 10.48 -0.95
C GLY A 108 0.71 10.61 -0.42
N PHE A 109 1.68 9.98 -1.08
CA PHE A 109 3.09 10.09 -0.76
C PHE A 109 3.62 11.53 -0.95
N LEU A 110 3.40 12.14 -2.11
CA LEU A 110 3.85 13.52 -2.38
C LEU A 110 3.21 14.52 -1.43
N ARG A 111 1.92 14.34 -1.14
CA ARG A 111 1.22 15.20 -0.20
C ARG A 111 1.79 15.08 1.21
N SER A 112 2.12 13.88 1.66
CA SER A 112 2.75 13.70 2.97
C SER A 112 4.15 14.33 3.04
N LEU A 113 4.95 14.24 1.97
CA LEU A 113 6.24 14.93 1.89
C LEU A 113 6.09 16.45 2.03
N HIS A 114 5.10 17.02 1.37
CA HIS A 114 4.86 18.46 1.40
C HIS A 114 4.32 18.92 2.76
N GLU A 115 3.23 18.29 3.22
CA GLU A 115 2.49 18.74 4.41
C GLU A 115 3.23 18.48 5.73
N GLU A 116 3.97 17.38 5.82
CA GLU A 116 4.60 16.95 7.08
C GLU A 116 6.10 17.24 7.15
N ALA A 117 6.79 17.39 6.00
CA ALA A 117 8.23 17.66 5.96
C ALA A 117 8.61 18.93 5.21
N ALA A 118 7.64 19.65 4.61
CA ALA A 118 7.89 20.77 3.70
C ALA A 118 8.92 20.42 2.59
N PHE A 119 8.95 19.17 2.17
CA PHE A 119 9.89 18.67 1.19
C PHE A 119 9.31 18.70 -0.21
N LEU A 120 10.04 19.36 -1.12
CA LEU A 120 9.71 19.41 -2.55
C LEU A 120 10.74 18.60 -3.34
N PRO A 121 10.34 17.59 -4.12
CA PRO A 121 11.26 16.72 -4.86
C PRO A 121 12.00 17.40 -6.01
N ARG A 122 11.46 18.48 -6.57
CA ARG A 122 12.01 19.16 -7.76
C ARG A 122 13.49 19.50 -7.60
N GLY A 123 14.31 19.04 -8.54
CA GLY A 123 15.73 19.25 -8.57
C GLY A 123 16.52 18.55 -7.45
N LYS A 124 15.92 17.55 -6.80
CA LYS A 124 16.57 16.76 -5.75
C LYS A 124 16.68 15.30 -6.17
N SER A 125 17.76 14.65 -5.75
CA SER A 125 17.94 13.21 -5.93
C SER A 125 17.33 12.42 -4.78
N ALA A 126 16.79 11.25 -5.12
CA ALA A 126 16.15 10.33 -4.18
C ALA A 126 16.67 8.91 -4.34
N VAL A 127 16.84 8.20 -3.22
CA VAL A 127 17.12 6.75 -3.19
C VAL A 127 15.90 6.02 -2.66
N ILE A 128 15.40 5.04 -3.42
CA ILE A 128 14.24 4.23 -3.10
C ILE A 128 14.71 2.81 -2.83
N LEU A 129 14.46 2.32 -1.63
CA LEU A 129 14.77 0.96 -1.22
C LEU A 129 13.55 0.08 -1.50
N GLY A 130 13.70 -0.89 -2.40
CA GLY A 130 12.65 -1.77 -2.88
C GLY A 130 12.26 -1.49 -4.34
N ALA A 131 11.63 -2.50 -4.97
CA ALA A 131 11.12 -2.44 -6.35
C ALA A 131 9.76 -3.14 -6.49
N GLY A 132 8.89 -2.97 -5.48
CA GLY A 132 7.50 -3.46 -5.48
C GLY A 132 6.50 -2.37 -5.90
N GLY A 133 5.21 -2.66 -5.74
CA GLY A 133 4.13 -1.72 -6.13
C GLY A 133 4.21 -0.35 -5.44
N ALA A 134 4.63 -0.28 -4.16
CA ALA A 134 4.84 0.99 -3.47
C ALA A 134 6.05 1.75 -4.05
N ALA A 135 7.18 1.06 -4.29
CA ALA A 135 8.34 1.66 -4.95
C ALA A 135 7.97 2.25 -6.30
N ARG A 136 7.16 1.54 -7.08
CA ARG A 136 6.71 1.97 -8.40
C ARG A 136 5.89 3.27 -8.31
N ALA A 137 4.90 3.32 -7.43
CA ALA A 137 4.10 4.53 -7.23
C ALA A 137 4.96 5.72 -6.77
N VAL A 138 5.86 5.50 -5.78
CA VAL A 138 6.78 6.51 -5.26
C VAL A 138 7.73 7.00 -6.35
N SER A 139 8.35 6.09 -7.13
CA SER A 139 9.30 6.45 -8.20
C SER A 139 8.65 7.32 -9.28
N ILE A 140 7.45 6.90 -9.75
CA ILE A 140 6.70 7.64 -10.77
C ILE A 140 6.33 9.03 -10.24
N SER A 141 5.80 9.10 -9.02
CA SER A 141 5.37 10.37 -8.44
C SER A 141 6.54 11.34 -8.20
N LEU A 142 7.70 10.85 -7.78
CA LEU A 142 8.91 11.66 -7.64
C LEU A 142 9.39 12.16 -9.00
N ALA A 143 9.34 11.31 -10.03
CA ALA A 143 9.70 11.69 -11.39
C ALA A 143 8.79 12.79 -11.94
N GLU A 144 7.46 12.62 -11.82
CA GLU A 144 6.46 13.61 -12.23
C GLU A 144 6.58 14.92 -11.44
N ALA A 145 7.00 14.85 -10.17
CA ALA A 145 7.29 16.02 -9.34
C ALA A 145 8.61 16.71 -9.68
N GLY A 146 9.38 16.19 -10.66
CA GLY A 146 10.62 16.77 -11.16
C GLY A 146 11.85 16.48 -10.31
N ALA A 147 11.91 15.31 -9.67
CA ALA A 147 13.15 14.83 -9.05
C ALA A 147 14.28 14.77 -10.11
N GLU A 148 15.49 15.17 -9.71
CA GLU A 148 16.65 15.22 -10.61
C GLU A 148 17.15 13.83 -10.98
N GLU A 149 17.26 12.95 -9.99
CA GLU A 149 17.68 11.56 -10.16
C GLU A 149 16.94 10.66 -9.17
N ILE A 150 16.53 9.48 -9.63
CA ILE A 150 15.88 8.46 -8.83
C ILE A 150 16.73 7.20 -8.86
N VAL A 151 17.29 6.80 -7.72
CA VAL A 151 18.07 5.58 -7.58
C VAL A 151 17.20 4.52 -6.92
N ILE A 152 16.91 3.45 -7.63
CA ILE A 152 16.11 2.34 -7.13
C ILE A 152 17.04 1.22 -6.71
N VAL A 153 17.02 0.84 -5.44
CA VAL A 153 17.89 -0.19 -4.87
C VAL A 153 17.06 -1.39 -4.46
N ASN A 154 17.39 -2.56 -4.97
CA ASN A 154 16.67 -3.78 -4.62
C ASN A 154 17.58 -5.00 -4.53
N ARG A 155 17.21 -5.97 -3.67
CA ARG A 155 17.92 -7.25 -3.54
C ARG A 155 17.99 -8.01 -4.87
N THR A 156 16.91 -7.99 -5.65
CA THR A 156 16.83 -8.54 -7.00
C THR A 156 17.08 -7.38 -7.97
N ILE A 157 18.31 -7.28 -8.50
CA ILE A 157 18.74 -6.14 -9.32
C ILE A 157 17.89 -5.96 -10.58
N GLU A 158 17.44 -7.04 -11.19
CA GLU A 158 16.63 -7.02 -12.40
C GLU A 158 15.31 -6.28 -12.19
N ARG A 159 14.71 -6.39 -10.98
CA ARG A 159 13.49 -5.66 -10.62
C ARG A 159 13.76 -4.15 -10.50
N ALA A 160 14.91 -3.77 -9.92
CA ALA A 160 15.29 -2.36 -9.82
C ALA A 160 15.56 -1.77 -11.20
N GLN A 161 16.27 -2.49 -12.05
CA GLN A 161 16.55 -2.06 -13.43
C GLN A 161 15.28 -1.93 -14.26
N SER A 162 14.41 -2.94 -14.23
CA SER A 162 13.14 -2.91 -14.96
C SER A 162 12.25 -1.74 -14.52
N LEU A 163 12.23 -1.41 -13.21
CA LEU A 163 11.48 -0.26 -12.73
C LEU A 163 12.12 1.06 -13.15
N ALA A 164 13.45 1.17 -13.11
CA ALA A 164 14.17 2.36 -13.58
C ALA A 164 13.97 2.59 -15.09
N GLU A 165 14.08 1.54 -15.89
CA GLU A 165 13.79 1.60 -17.34
C GLU A 165 12.35 2.04 -17.62
N PHE A 166 11.40 1.53 -16.82
CA PHE A 166 10.01 1.93 -16.93
C PHE A 166 9.83 3.42 -16.66
N VAL A 167 10.39 3.94 -15.54
CA VAL A 167 10.31 5.36 -15.17
C VAL A 167 10.94 6.25 -16.24
N ASN A 168 12.11 5.85 -16.77
CA ASN A 168 12.78 6.58 -17.86
C ASN A 168 11.94 6.63 -19.14
N ARG A 169 11.33 5.52 -19.53
CA ARG A 169 10.56 5.42 -20.76
C ARG A 169 9.22 6.16 -20.70
N GLU A 170 8.47 5.97 -19.59
CA GLU A 170 7.09 6.48 -19.49
C GLU A 170 7.04 7.94 -19.04
N ILE A 171 7.99 8.37 -18.21
CA ILE A 171 7.99 9.72 -17.60
C ILE A 171 9.09 10.61 -18.21
N GLY A 172 10.12 10.02 -18.83
CA GLY A 172 11.25 10.77 -19.34
C GLY A 172 12.17 11.31 -18.25
N ALA A 173 12.17 10.69 -17.07
CA ALA A 173 12.99 11.09 -15.93
C ALA A 173 14.36 10.36 -15.92
N SER A 174 15.27 10.77 -15.03
CA SER A 174 16.53 10.08 -14.80
C SER A 174 16.41 9.08 -13.66
N ALA A 175 16.27 7.80 -13.98
CA ALA A 175 16.23 6.74 -12.99
C ALA A 175 17.28 5.66 -13.28
N ILE A 176 17.91 5.11 -12.22
CA ILE A 176 18.86 4.00 -12.29
C ILE A 176 18.49 2.91 -11.30
N GLY A 177 18.65 1.63 -11.72
CA GLY A 177 18.44 0.46 -10.86
C GLY A 177 19.77 -0.13 -10.40
N LEU A 178 19.92 -0.35 -9.10
CA LEU A 178 21.12 -0.89 -8.46
C LEU A 178 20.78 -2.09 -7.59
N GLY A 179 21.79 -2.99 -7.42
CA GLY A 179 21.77 -4.01 -6.38
C GLY A 179 22.19 -3.44 -5.01
N LEU A 180 21.91 -4.19 -3.94
CA LEU A 180 22.36 -3.79 -2.59
C LEU A 180 23.89 -3.73 -2.46
N ASP A 181 24.60 -4.59 -3.21
CA ASP A 181 26.06 -4.69 -3.19
C ASP A 181 26.73 -3.89 -4.31
N ASP A 182 25.98 -3.05 -5.05
CA ASP A 182 26.54 -2.23 -6.12
C ASP A 182 27.49 -1.18 -5.54
N PRO A 183 28.75 -1.09 -6.01
CA PRO A 183 29.75 -0.18 -5.47
C PRO A 183 29.38 1.31 -5.59
N ARG A 184 28.43 1.65 -6.47
CA ARG A 184 27.92 3.03 -6.64
C ARG A 184 26.87 3.40 -5.58
N MET A 185 26.21 2.43 -4.97
CA MET A 185 25.08 2.65 -4.06
C MET A 185 25.48 3.54 -2.86
N PRO A 186 26.61 3.32 -2.16
CA PRO A 186 26.99 4.16 -1.03
C PRO A 186 27.10 5.64 -1.37
N ASP A 187 27.71 5.98 -2.51
CA ASP A 187 27.85 7.37 -2.93
C ASP A 187 26.50 7.99 -3.34
N ARG A 188 25.62 7.20 -3.96
CA ARG A 188 24.27 7.67 -4.28
C ARG A 188 23.47 7.98 -3.02
N VAL A 189 23.55 7.13 -2.00
CA VAL A 189 22.88 7.37 -0.71
C VAL A 189 23.49 8.60 -0.03
N ARG A 190 24.82 8.74 0.05
CA ARG A 190 25.44 9.90 0.69
C ARG A 190 25.08 11.23 0.03
N ASN A 191 24.80 11.23 -1.27
CA ASN A 191 24.56 12.45 -2.03
C ASN A 191 23.08 12.75 -2.30
N CYS A 192 22.15 11.87 -1.91
CA CYS A 192 20.72 12.14 -2.10
C CYS A 192 20.15 13.09 -1.03
N ALA A 193 19.04 13.71 -1.36
CA ALA A 193 18.27 14.53 -0.44
C ALA A 193 17.18 13.73 0.29
N LEU A 194 16.74 12.60 -0.29
CA LEU A 194 15.65 11.78 0.19
C LEU A 194 16.01 10.29 0.10
N VAL A 195 15.81 9.56 1.20
CA VAL A 195 15.83 8.08 1.23
C VAL A 195 14.44 7.60 1.57
N VAL A 196 13.86 6.70 0.76
CA VAL A 196 12.53 6.12 0.99
C VAL A 196 12.63 4.61 1.16
N ASN A 197 12.26 4.08 2.31
CA ASN A 197 12.07 2.65 2.48
C ASN A 197 10.67 2.23 2.04
N THR A 198 10.59 1.48 0.96
CA THR A 198 9.35 0.88 0.44
C THR A 198 9.31 -0.63 0.62
N THR A 199 10.29 -1.19 1.34
CA THR A 199 10.41 -2.62 1.63
C THR A 199 9.62 -2.99 2.88
N SER A 200 9.54 -4.29 3.16
CA SER A 200 9.02 -4.81 4.43
C SER A 200 10.08 -4.91 5.55
N VAL A 201 11.34 -4.53 5.27
CA VAL A 201 12.42 -4.57 6.28
C VAL A 201 12.21 -3.45 7.28
N GLY A 202 11.99 -3.80 8.53
CA GLY A 202 11.61 -2.89 9.62
C GLY A 202 10.21 -3.17 10.18
N LEU A 203 9.43 -4.09 9.57
CA LEU A 203 8.16 -4.56 10.14
C LEU A 203 8.35 -5.35 11.43
N SER A 204 9.41 -6.17 11.49
CA SER A 204 9.80 -6.83 12.74
C SER A 204 10.70 -5.91 13.58
N PRO A 205 10.48 -5.83 14.90
CA PRO A 205 11.38 -5.09 15.79
C PRO A 205 12.84 -5.58 15.77
N SER A 206 13.08 -6.82 15.33
CA SER A 206 14.40 -7.43 15.18
C SER A 206 15.07 -7.15 13.83
N ASP A 207 14.35 -6.56 12.88
CA ASP A 207 14.92 -6.26 11.56
C ASP A 207 16.03 -5.21 11.69
N PRO A 208 17.17 -5.41 11.01
CA PRO A 208 18.19 -4.39 10.90
C PRO A 208 17.70 -3.25 9.97
N PRO A 209 18.37 -2.09 9.98
CA PRO A 209 18.16 -1.08 8.94
C PRO A 209 18.37 -1.68 7.54
N PRO A 210 17.55 -1.33 6.54
CA PRO A 210 17.64 -1.88 5.18
C PRO A 210 18.90 -1.44 4.40
N ILE A 211 19.61 -0.45 4.91
CA ILE A 211 20.93 0.02 4.40
C ILE A 211 21.87 0.30 5.57
N ASP A 212 23.19 0.41 5.28
CA ASP A 212 24.15 0.86 6.27
C ASP A 212 23.83 2.28 6.75
N PRO A 213 23.50 2.48 8.03
CA PRO A 213 23.16 3.79 8.54
C PRO A 213 24.32 4.81 8.44
N SER A 214 25.57 4.35 8.34
CA SER A 214 26.73 5.24 8.19
C SER A 214 26.69 6.10 6.92
N LEU A 215 25.85 5.73 5.97
CA LEU A 215 25.64 6.46 4.72
C LEU A 215 24.70 7.67 4.90
N LEU A 216 23.91 7.70 5.98
CA LEU A 216 22.98 8.78 6.29
C LEU A 216 23.74 9.97 6.89
N ARG A 217 23.34 11.20 6.54
CA ARG A 217 23.97 12.44 7.00
C ARG A 217 22.92 13.51 7.36
N PRO A 218 23.27 14.50 8.20
CA PRO A 218 22.40 15.63 8.48
C PRO A 218 21.91 16.33 7.20
N GLY A 219 20.67 16.79 7.23
CA GLY A 219 20.01 17.46 6.10
C GLY A 219 19.34 16.56 5.09
N MET A 220 19.49 15.23 5.22
CA MET A 220 18.66 14.27 4.48
C MET A 220 17.28 14.15 5.12
N LEU A 221 16.27 13.84 4.27
CA LEU A 221 14.99 13.30 4.72
C LEU A 221 15.01 11.78 4.54
N VAL A 222 14.69 11.05 5.59
CA VAL A 222 14.53 9.59 5.58
C VAL A 222 13.05 9.27 5.83
N TYR A 223 12.42 8.68 4.83
CA TYR A 223 11.01 8.32 4.87
C TYR A 223 10.85 6.80 4.88
N ASP A 224 10.29 6.25 5.93
CA ASP A 224 9.96 4.83 6.00
C ASP A 224 8.44 4.66 5.79
N LEU A 225 8.03 3.93 4.76
CA LEU A 225 6.59 3.70 4.49
C LEU A 225 5.94 2.76 5.51
N ILE A 226 6.73 2.16 6.40
CA ILE A 226 6.22 1.38 7.53
C ILE A 226 5.61 2.34 8.54
N TYR A 227 4.40 2.02 8.97
CA TYR A 227 3.66 2.77 10.00
C TYR A 227 3.46 1.98 11.29
N ARG A 228 3.83 0.72 11.32
CA ARG A 228 3.82 -0.16 12.51
C ARG A 228 5.01 -1.12 12.45
N PRO A 229 6.01 -0.98 13.33
CA PRO A 229 6.11 0.01 14.42
C PRO A 229 6.22 1.46 13.93
N LEU A 230 5.90 2.43 14.80
CA LEU A 230 6.05 3.86 14.47
C LEU A 230 7.51 4.27 14.30
N GLU A 231 8.41 3.66 15.05
CA GLU A 231 9.84 3.88 14.96
C GLU A 231 10.54 2.59 14.54
N THR A 232 10.95 2.54 13.28
CA THR A 232 11.76 1.44 12.75
C THR A 232 13.24 1.61 13.11
N ALA A 233 14.04 0.56 12.94
CA ALA A 233 15.48 0.65 13.10
C ALA A 233 16.11 1.72 12.17
N LEU A 234 15.60 1.85 10.95
CA LEU A 234 16.03 2.87 10.00
C LEU A 234 15.78 4.28 10.53
N LEU A 235 14.56 4.59 10.98
CA LEU A 235 14.21 5.94 11.48
C LEU A 235 14.99 6.29 12.75
N ARG A 236 15.18 5.34 13.65
CA ARG A 236 15.99 5.52 14.87
C ARG A 236 17.44 5.86 14.54
N GLU A 237 18.05 5.15 13.61
CA GLU A 237 19.44 5.41 13.20
C GLU A 237 19.56 6.72 12.43
N ALA A 238 18.58 7.06 11.59
CA ALA A 238 18.53 8.33 10.88
C ALA A 238 18.43 9.53 11.85
N THR A 239 17.59 9.43 12.87
CA THR A 239 17.46 10.45 13.92
C THR A 239 18.76 10.68 14.65
N LYS A 240 19.47 9.62 15.05
CA LYS A 240 20.80 9.73 15.70
C LYS A 240 21.84 10.45 14.84
N ARG A 241 21.66 10.44 13.51
CA ARG A 241 22.56 11.08 12.54
C ARG A 241 22.11 12.48 12.12
N GLY A 242 21.06 13.01 12.77
CA GLY A 242 20.56 14.36 12.48
C GLY A 242 19.79 14.47 11.17
N CYS A 243 19.26 13.36 10.64
CA CYS A 243 18.33 13.39 9.52
C CYS A 243 16.95 13.86 9.99
N GLN A 244 16.20 14.50 9.09
CA GLN A 244 14.76 14.60 9.25
C GLN A 244 14.14 13.22 8.98
N VAL A 245 13.13 12.80 9.75
CA VAL A 245 12.54 11.47 9.63
C VAL A 245 11.03 11.53 9.48
N MET A 246 10.48 10.63 8.68
CA MET A 246 9.04 10.45 8.48
C MET A 246 8.69 8.96 8.51
N GLY A 247 7.58 8.62 9.16
CA GLY A 247 6.96 7.28 9.09
C GLY A 247 5.78 7.24 8.14
N GLY A 248 5.29 6.04 7.82
CA GLY A 248 4.28 5.79 6.78
C GLY A 248 2.85 6.26 7.06
N LEU A 249 2.56 6.82 8.24
CA LEU A 249 1.20 7.24 8.60
C LEU A 249 0.68 8.37 7.73
N GLY A 250 1.51 9.34 7.37
CA GLY A 250 1.12 10.45 6.50
C GLY A 250 0.65 9.94 5.14
N MET A 251 1.44 9.09 4.49
CA MET A 251 1.04 8.48 3.22
C MET A 251 -0.26 7.68 3.35
N LEU A 252 -0.41 6.88 4.43
CA LEU A 252 -1.63 6.11 4.68
C LEU A 252 -2.86 7.03 4.81
N LEU A 253 -2.73 8.14 5.53
CA LEU A 253 -3.78 9.13 5.70
C LEU A 253 -4.18 9.75 4.36
N TYR A 254 -3.22 10.35 3.65
CA TYR A 254 -3.53 11.14 2.47
C TYR A 254 -3.99 10.30 1.28
N GLN A 255 -3.42 9.09 1.06
CA GLN A 255 -3.94 8.19 0.02
C GLN A 255 -5.37 7.72 0.36
N GLY A 256 -5.67 7.52 1.66
CA GLY A 256 -7.00 7.15 2.12
C GLY A 256 -8.02 8.29 1.98
N ALA A 257 -7.61 9.53 2.23
CA ALA A 257 -8.44 10.72 2.02
C ALA A 257 -8.80 10.90 0.54
N LEU A 258 -7.84 10.71 -0.36
CA LEU A 258 -8.07 10.75 -1.80
C LEU A 258 -9.03 9.63 -2.26
N ALA A 259 -8.87 8.42 -1.73
CA ALA A 259 -9.78 7.32 -2.02
C ALA A 259 -11.22 7.63 -1.56
N PHE A 260 -11.37 8.19 -0.36
CA PHE A 260 -12.66 8.61 0.17
C PHE A 260 -13.34 9.65 -0.74
N GLU A 261 -12.58 10.67 -1.19
CA GLU A 261 -13.08 11.69 -2.10
C GLU A 261 -13.52 11.10 -3.45
N LEU A 262 -12.77 10.14 -3.99
CA LEU A 262 -13.15 9.42 -5.23
C LEU A 262 -14.46 8.65 -5.09
N TRP A 263 -14.74 8.05 -3.93
CA TRP A 263 -15.97 7.27 -3.69
C TRP A 263 -17.18 8.15 -3.44
N THR A 264 -17.01 9.21 -2.66
CA THR A 264 -18.12 9.99 -2.11
C THR A 264 -18.34 11.33 -2.80
N GLY A 265 -17.34 11.83 -3.51
CA GLY A 265 -17.32 13.19 -4.05
C GLY A 265 -17.14 14.27 -2.98
N GLN A 266 -16.90 13.89 -1.72
CA GLN A 266 -16.74 14.79 -0.56
C GLN A 266 -15.32 14.69 0.00
N LYS A 267 -14.77 15.82 0.45
CA LYS A 267 -13.51 15.81 1.20
C LYS A 267 -13.76 15.23 2.60
N PRO A 268 -12.96 14.26 3.05
CA PRO A 268 -13.10 13.72 4.40
C PRO A 268 -12.57 14.69 5.45
N SER A 269 -12.97 14.48 6.70
CA SER A 269 -12.30 15.09 7.86
C SER A 269 -10.95 14.39 8.09
N GLU A 270 -9.86 14.96 7.59
CA GLU A 270 -8.50 14.42 7.79
C GLU A 270 -8.12 14.38 9.27
N GLU A 271 -8.65 15.32 10.06
CA GLU A 271 -8.46 15.32 11.52
C GLU A 271 -9.09 14.09 12.17
N ALA A 272 -10.34 13.75 11.83
CA ALA A 272 -11.00 12.54 12.33
C ALA A 272 -10.26 11.27 11.88
N MET A 273 -9.79 11.23 10.64
CA MET A 273 -8.99 10.12 10.11
C MET A 273 -7.67 9.96 10.87
N ARG A 274 -6.95 11.06 11.12
CA ARG A 274 -5.67 11.07 11.85
C ARG A 274 -5.84 10.63 13.29
N GLN A 275 -6.86 11.13 13.98
CA GLN A 275 -7.18 10.75 15.36
C GLN A 275 -7.49 9.24 15.46
N ALA A 276 -8.26 8.70 14.50
CA ALA A 276 -8.56 7.28 14.46
C ALA A 276 -7.32 6.42 14.20
N LEU A 277 -6.40 6.87 13.33
CA LEU A 277 -5.12 6.19 13.10
C LEU A 277 -4.27 6.15 14.38
N VAL A 278 -4.11 7.28 15.06
CA VAL A 278 -3.33 7.38 16.31
C VAL A 278 -3.94 6.47 17.40
N ALA A 279 -5.26 6.51 17.57
CA ALA A 279 -5.96 5.65 18.53
C ALA A 279 -5.78 4.15 18.21
N ALA A 280 -5.85 3.76 16.93
CA ALA A 280 -5.70 2.37 16.51
C ALA A 280 -4.27 1.82 16.66
N ILE A 281 -3.25 2.68 16.59
CA ILE A 281 -1.85 2.28 16.83
C ILE A 281 -1.62 1.94 18.30
N GLY A 282 -2.22 2.70 19.23
CA GLY A 282 -2.11 2.45 20.67
C GLY A 282 -2.83 1.18 21.15
N GLN A 283 -3.72 0.61 20.34
CA GLN A 283 -4.40 -0.64 20.65
C GLN A 283 -3.50 -1.83 20.28
N LYS A 284 -3.29 -2.76 21.23
CA LYS A 284 -2.64 -4.05 20.91
C LYS A 284 -3.45 -4.76 19.83
N ALA A 285 -2.77 -5.22 18.77
CA ALA A 285 -3.39 -6.10 17.79
C ALA A 285 -4.06 -7.29 18.52
N PRO A 286 -5.29 -7.68 18.11
CA PRO A 286 -5.88 -8.90 18.64
C PRO A 286 -4.91 -10.07 18.41
N PRO A 287 -4.80 -11.03 19.34
CA PRO A 287 -3.92 -12.19 19.17
C PRO A 287 -4.29 -12.87 17.85
N SER A 288 -3.27 -13.17 17.05
CA SER A 288 -3.44 -13.95 15.83
C SER A 288 -4.12 -15.27 16.20
N SER A 289 -5.23 -15.60 15.54
CA SER A 289 -5.86 -16.90 15.68
C SER A 289 -4.83 -17.98 15.40
N PRO A 290 -4.69 -19.02 16.25
CA PRO A 290 -3.72 -20.08 16.01
C PRO A 290 -4.05 -20.72 14.66
N SER A 291 -3.01 -20.88 13.84
CA SER A 291 -3.09 -21.69 12.62
C SER A 291 -3.68 -23.05 12.98
N PRO A 292 -4.66 -23.60 12.21
CA PRO A 292 -5.16 -24.93 12.48
C PRO A 292 -3.97 -25.88 12.41
N SER A 293 -3.70 -26.55 13.54
CA SER A 293 -2.71 -27.62 13.64
C SER A 293 -3.05 -28.65 12.57
N ARG A 294 -2.08 -29.02 11.75
CA ARG A 294 -2.20 -30.19 10.87
C ARG A 294 -2.50 -31.40 11.77
N GLY A 295 -3.77 -31.78 11.80
CA GLY A 295 -4.17 -33.04 12.38
C GLY A 295 -3.52 -34.18 11.57
N GLU A 296 -2.72 -34.98 12.23
CA GLU A 296 -2.22 -36.23 11.69
C GLU A 296 -3.43 -37.09 11.32
N GLY A 297 -3.47 -37.48 10.04
CA GLY A 297 -4.54 -38.33 9.52
C GLY A 297 -4.48 -39.69 10.13
N THR A 298 -5.48 -40.05 10.90
CA THR A 298 -5.86 -41.45 11.11
C THR A 298 -6.91 -41.82 10.07
N ALA A 299 -6.50 -42.69 9.17
CA ALA A 299 -7.38 -43.35 8.21
C ALA A 299 -8.42 -44.18 8.99
N CYS A 300 -9.70 -43.86 8.80
CA CYS A 300 -10.77 -44.83 9.03
C CYS A 300 -11.46 -45.08 7.70
N VAL A 301 -11.23 -46.24 7.17
CA VAL A 301 -11.99 -46.86 6.08
C VAL A 301 -13.27 -47.37 6.71
N ASP A 302 -14.41 -46.80 6.30
CA ASP A 302 -15.70 -47.49 6.53
C ASP A 302 -16.48 -47.48 5.21
N SER A 303 -16.64 -48.71 4.72
CA SER A 303 -17.38 -49.06 3.52
C SER A 303 -18.79 -49.46 3.93
N SER A 304 -19.78 -48.67 3.62
CA SER A 304 -21.19 -49.10 3.61
C SER A 304 -21.90 -48.58 2.37
N PRO A 305 -22.69 -49.42 1.68
CA PRO A 305 -23.25 -49.13 0.37
C PRO A 305 -24.52 -48.26 0.46
N LEU A 306 -24.59 -47.24 -0.36
CA LEU A 306 -25.82 -46.45 -0.57
C LEU A 306 -26.87 -47.24 -1.32
N VAL A 307 -27.99 -47.47 -0.67
CA VAL A 307 -29.21 -48.06 -1.23
C VAL A 307 -29.85 -47.02 -2.17
N GLY A 308 -30.07 -47.45 -3.42
CA GLY A 308 -30.77 -46.66 -4.44
C GLY A 308 -32.24 -46.45 -4.12
N LYS A 309 -32.76 -45.24 -4.38
CA LYS A 309 -34.19 -44.97 -4.52
C LYS A 309 -34.49 -44.81 -6.01
N GLY A 310 -35.37 -45.69 -6.49
CA GLY A 310 -35.89 -45.68 -7.85
C GLY A 310 -36.88 -44.52 -8.11
N PRO A 311 -37.29 -44.37 -9.37
CA PRO A 311 -38.07 -43.21 -9.83
C PRO A 311 -39.53 -43.29 -9.43
N LEU A 312 -40.10 -42.15 -9.04
CA LEU A 312 -41.55 -41.96 -8.99
C LEU A 312 -42.02 -41.37 -10.30
N THR A 313 -43.01 -42.03 -10.84
CA THR A 313 -43.85 -41.73 -12.02
C THR A 313 -44.47 -40.36 -11.96
#